data_daabe34991196cef3a3354a6de51246f
#
_entry.id   daabe34991196cef3a3354a6de51246f
#
_cell.length_a   1.000
_cell.length_b   1.000
_cell.length_c   1.000
_cell.angle_alpha   90.00
_cell.angle_beta   90.00
_cell.angle_gamma   90.00
#
_symmetry.space_group_name_H-M   'P 1'
#
loop_
_entity.id
_entity.type
_entity.pdbx_description
1 polymer ?
#
loop_
_entity_poly.entity_id
_entity_poly.type
_entity_poly.pdbx_seq_one_letter_code
_entity_poly.pdbx_strand_id
1 'polypeptide(L)'
;ECVYPVPLETFESGAAPEPVFTIPLMEDGPDALLCIPGLAMDEADRKFYHDYFVVQERRNPTNVEIADLNNANSEHSRHGYFKGKLIINGAAVSETFMEVVMSTLKANPANSVIAFCDNSSAIRGYDCWTIIPEYPGVPSPFAKKEVMYHIIFTAETHNHPTGIAPRPGAETGTGGRIRDVQATGRGGLVIAGTAGYCVGNLYIPGYDLPWEDTELPYPSNLAPSLEVEIEASNGASDYGNKFGEPLILGFTRSFDLHVPGGDRWGWIKKIMFTGGIGQM
;
A
#
# COMPACT_ATOMS: atom_id res chain seq x y z
N GLU A 1 -0.71 -23.46 15.20
CA GLU A 1 -0.68 -24.50 14.15
C GLU A 1 -2.10 -25.02 13.93
N CYS A 2 -2.62 -24.94 12.70
CA CYS A 2 -3.87 -25.59 12.35
C CYS A 2 -3.58 -27.07 12.06
N VAL A 3 -4.08 -27.98 12.93
CA VAL A 3 -4.02 -29.42 12.66
C VAL A 3 -5.32 -29.81 11.96
N TYR A 4 -5.21 -30.23 10.71
CA TYR A 4 -6.34 -30.77 9.96
C TYR A 4 -6.50 -32.24 10.31
N PRO A 5 -7.65 -32.66 10.88
CA PRO A 5 -7.87 -34.05 11.30
C PRO A 5 -7.99 -35.05 10.14
N VAL A 6 -8.14 -34.53 8.92
CA VAL A 6 -8.15 -35.30 7.68
C VAL A 6 -7.26 -34.60 6.65
N PRO A 7 -6.65 -35.33 5.69
CA PRO A 7 -5.94 -34.70 4.58
C PRO A 7 -6.88 -33.69 3.89
N LEU A 8 -6.34 -32.49 3.60
CA LEU A 8 -7.06 -31.55 2.76
C LEU A 8 -7.25 -32.24 1.40
N GLU A 9 -8.47 -32.65 1.11
CA GLU A 9 -8.85 -33.03 -0.23
C GLU A 9 -8.65 -31.82 -1.14
N THR A 10 -8.15 -32.06 -2.34
CA THR A 10 -7.84 -31.04 -3.33
C THR A 10 -8.91 -29.96 -3.38
N PHE A 11 -8.48 -28.69 -3.33
CA PHE A 11 -9.38 -27.57 -3.53
C PHE A 11 -10.18 -27.83 -4.82
N GLU A 12 -11.46 -28.08 -4.69
CA GLU A 12 -12.35 -27.99 -5.84
C GLU A 12 -12.29 -26.54 -6.30
N SER A 13 -11.76 -26.30 -7.47
CA SER A 13 -11.85 -24.98 -8.09
C SER A 13 -13.33 -24.73 -8.33
N GLY A 14 -13.93 -23.81 -7.54
CA GLY A 14 -15.39 -23.68 -7.44
C GLY A 14 -16.08 -23.27 -8.73
N ALA A 15 -15.44 -22.62 -9.66
CA ALA A 15 -15.98 -22.24 -10.95
C ALA A 15 -14.99 -22.58 -12.08
N ALA A 16 -15.50 -23.00 -13.22
CA ALA A 16 -14.66 -23.09 -14.41
C ALA A 16 -14.07 -21.70 -14.70
N PRO A 17 -12.80 -21.62 -15.11
CA PRO A 17 -12.19 -20.36 -15.50
C PRO A 17 -13.01 -19.72 -16.63
N GLU A 18 -13.14 -18.40 -16.62
CA GLU A 18 -13.78 -17.70 -17.71
C GLU A 18 -13.09 -18.01 -19.05
N PRO A 19 -13.87 -18.17 -20.13
CA PRO A 19 -13.26 -18.46 -21.43
C PRO A 19 -12.40 -17.28 -21.91
N VAL A 20 -11.28 -17.62 -22.54
CA VAL A 20 -10.50 -16.60 -23.25
C VAL A 20 -11.25 -16.22 -24.53
N PHE A 21 -11.47 -14.94 -24.74
CA PHE A 21 -12.08 -14.40 -25.94
C PHE A 21 -11.28 -13.20 -26.47
N THR A 22 -11.48 -12.88 -27.72
CA THR A 22 -10.85 -11.76 -28.40
C THR A 22 -11.74 -10.53 -28.33
N ILE A 23 -11.18 -9.38 -27.98
CA ILE A 23 -11.90 -8.10 -27.92
C ILE A 23 -11.78 -7.39 -29.28
N PRO A 24 -12.88 -7.04 -29.96
CA PRO A 24 -12.85 -6.55 -31.34
C PRO A 24 -12.44 -5.07 -31.46
N LEU A 25 -11.22 -4.72 -31.04
CA LEU A 25 -10.70 -3.34 -31.08
C LEU A 25 -10.60 -2.80 -32.51
N MET A 26 -10.24 -3.66 -33.47
CA MET A 26 -10.08 -3.27 -34.87
C MET A 26 -11.42 -2.89 -35.52
N GLU A 27 -12.50 -3.52 -35.06
CA GLU A 27 -13.85 -3.37 -35.61
C GLU A 27 -14.66 -2.30 -34.87
N ASP A 28 -14.60 -2.33 -33.54
CA ASP A 28 -15.51 -1.57 -32.66
C ASP A 28 -14.81 -0.36 -31.99
N GLY A 29 -13.50 -0.19 -32.20
CA GLY A 29 -12.74 0.92 -31.64
C GLY A 29 -12.43 0.82 -30.15
N PRO A 30 -11.89 1.89 -29.54
CA PRO A 30 -11.36 1.85 -28.17
C PRO A 30 -12.39 1.53 -27.10
N ASP A 31 -13.65 1.83 -27.33
CA ASP A 31 -14.74 1.56 -26.37
C ASP A 31 -15.10 0.08 -26.27
N ALA A 32 -14.63 -0.77 -27.19
CA ALA A 32 -14.74 -2.22 -27.06
C ALA A 32 -14.09 -2.74 -25.76
N LEU A 33 -13.12 -2.03 -25.20
CA LEU A 33 -12.48 -2.37 -23.90
C LEU A 33 -13.44 -2.27 -22.72
N LEU A 34 -14.52 -1.52 -22.83
CA LEU A 34 -15.51 -1.38 -21.74
C LEU A 34 -16.25 -2.68 -21.40
N CYS A 35 -16.11 -3.72 -22.22
CA CYS A 35 -16.64 -5.05 -21.91
C CYS A 35 -15.90 -5.73 -20.75
N ILE A 36 -14.71 -5.24 -20.36
CA ILE A 36 -13.92 -5.83 -19.27
C ILE A 36 -14.44 -5.30 -17.92
N PRO A 37 -14.88 -6.18 -17.02
CA PRO A 37 -15.34 -5.77 -15.69
C PRO A 37 -14.21 -5.13 -14.88
N GLY A 38 -14.51 -4.02 -14.20
CA GLY A 38 -13.53 -3.35 -13.33
C GLY A 38 -12.39 -2.65 -14.09
N LEU A 39 -12.62 -2.30 -15.36
CA LEU A 39 -11.63 -1.56 -16.15
C LEU A 39 -11.32 -0.20 -15.50
N ALA A 40 -10.05 0.03 -15.16
CA ALA A 40 -9.55 1.27 -14.57
C ALA A 40 -8.90 2.21 -15.60
N MET A 41 -9.12 1.97 -16.88
CA MET A 41 -8.60 2.77 -17.99
C MET A 41 -9.54 3.92 -18.32
N ASP A 42 -9.02 5.14 -18.35
CA ASP A 42 -9.75 6.30 -18.86
C ASP A 42 -9.82 6.31 -20.40
N GLU A 43 -10.39 7.34 -20.98
CA GLU A 43 -10.52 7.46 -22.44
C GLU A 43 -9.15 7.54 -23.14
N ALA A 44 -8.19 8.24 -22.54
CA ALA A 44 -6.84 8.37 -23.09
C ALA A 44 -6.09 7.02 -23.04
N ASP A 45 -6.24 6.28 -21.94
CA ASP A 45 -5.69 4.93 -21.81
C ASP A 45 -6.28 3.98 -22.86
N ARG A 46 -7.62 3.97 -22.99
CA ARG A 46 -8.29 3.12 -24.00
C ARG A 46 -7.84 3.44 -25.40
N LYS A 47 -7.69 4.73 -25.74
CA LYS A 47 -7.18 5.16 -27.03
C LYS A 47 -5.73 4.71 -27.24
N PHE A 48 -4.87 4.82 -26.22
CA PHE A 48 -3.48 4.38 -26.27
C PHE A 48 -3.39 2.89 -26.58
N TYR A 49 -4.11 2.04 -25.84
CA TYR A 49 -4.10 0.60 -26.08
C TYR A 49 -4.74 0.19 -27.38
N HIS A 50 -5.80 0.89 -27.82
CA HIS A 50 -6.34 0.71 -29.15
C HIS A 50 -5.28 0.96 -30.23
N ASP A 51 -4.61 2.11 -30.18
CA ASP A 51 -3.58 2.45 -31.17
C ASP A 51 -2.40 1.46 -31.14
N TYR A 52 -2.03 0.97 -29.95
CA TYR A 52 -1.01 -0.05 -29.80
C TYR A 52 -1.41 -1.36 -30.50
N PHE A 53 -2.56 -1.92 -30.18
CA PHE A 53 -2.98 -3.20 -30.74
C PHE A 53 -3.33 -3.12 -32.24
N VAL A 54 -4.03 -2.05 -32.66
CA VAL A 54 -4.50 -1.91 -34.04
C VAL A 54 -3.37 -1.48 -34.98
N VAL A 55 -2.53 -0.52 -34.59
CA VAL A 55 -1.50 0.05 -35.46
C VAL A 55 -0.18 -0.70 -35.38
N GLN A 56 0.28 -1.02 -34.17
CA GLN A 56 1.58 -1.67 -33.95
C GLN A 56 1.49 -3.18 -34.04
N GLU A 57 0.63 -3.82 -33.23
CA GLU A 57 0.46 -5.26 -33.18
C GLU A 57 -0.35 -5.82 -34.35
N ARG A 58 -1.23 -5.01 -34.94
CA ARG A 58 -2.13 -5.36 -36.06
C ARG A 58 -3.01 -6.57 -35.78
N ARG A 59 -3.50 -6.65 -34.56
CA ARG A 59 -4.40 -7.71 -34.10
C ARG A 59 -5.32 -7.20 -33.01
N ASN A 60 -6.36 -7.92 -32.75
CA ASN A 60 -7.21 -7.74 -31.58
C ASN A 60 -6.57 -8.38 -30.33
N PRO A 61 -6.66 -7.79 -29.15
CA PRO A 61 -6.23 -8.39 -27.89
C PRO A 61 -7.23 -9.41 -27.37
N THR A 62 -6.77 -10.25 -26.47
CA THR A 62 -7.63 -11.11 -25.64
C THR A 62 -8.08 -10.39 -24.38
N ASN A 63 -9.18 -10.86 -23.75
CA ASN A 63 -9.62 -10.38 -22.44
C ASN A 63 -8.54 -10.57 -21.37
N VAL A 64 -7.71 -11.61 -21.45
CA VAL A 64 -6.61 -11.88 -20.51
C VAL A 64 -5.52 -10.81 -20.64
N GLU A 65 -5.10 -10.48 -21.86
CA GLU A 65 -4.10 -9.43 -22.10
C GLU A 65 -4.59 -8.08 -21.56
N ILE A 66 -5.85 -7.73 -21.79
CA ILE A 66 -6.39 -6.47 -21.29
C ILE A 66 -6.52 -6.48 -19.77
N ALA A 67 -6.89 -7.60 -19.14
CA ALA A 67 -6.93 -7.71 -17.68
C ALA A 67 -5.53 -7.51 -17.06
N ASP A 68 -4.49 -8.11 -17.63
CA ASP A 68 -3.11 -7.93 -17.18
C ASP A 68 -2.64 -6.47 -17.36
N LEU A 69 -2.91 -5.86 -18.51
CA LEU A 69 -2.60 -4.46 -18.78
C LEU A 69 -3.36 -3.52 -17.83
N ASN A 70 -4.63 -3.80 -17.55
CA ASN A 70 -5.43 -3.04 -16.60
C ASN A 70 -4.84 -3.10 -15.18
N ASN A 71 -4.38 -4.28 -14.74
CA ASN A 71 -3.70 -4.43 -13.46
C ASN A 71 -2.36 -3.67 -13.42
N ALA A 72 -1.58 -3.73 -14.50
CA ALA A 72 -0.32 -3.01 -14.62
C ALA A 72 -0.49 -1.48 -14.73
N ASN A 73 -1.63 -1.01 -15.25
CA ASN A 73 -1.97 0.40 -15.42
C ASN A 73 -2.49 1.05 -14.13
N SER A 74 -1.88 0.73 -12.99
CA SER A 74 -2.25 1.27 -11.70
C SER A 74 -1.43 2.50 -11.30
N GLU A 75 -1.97 3.33 -10.40
CA GLU A 75 -1.24 4.47 -9.83
C GLU A 75 0.05 4.06 -9.12
N HIS A 76 0.15 2.84 -8.60
CA HIS A 76 1.36 2.30 -8.00
C HIS A 76 2.51 2.22 -8.98
N SER A 77 2.23 2.00 -10.27
CA SER A 77 3.23 1.89 -11.32
C SER A 77 3.48 3.21 -12.05
N ARG A 78 2.43 3.91 -12.43
CA ARG A 78 2.54 5.11 -13.28
C ARG A 78 2.66 6.42 -12.52
N HIS A 79 2.15 6.53 -11.29
CA HIS A 79 2.15 7.75 -10.48
C HIS A 79 1.51 8.95 -11.20
N GLY A 80 0.37 8.74 -11.87
CA GLY A 80 -0.28 9.73 -12.73
C GLY A 80 -0.64 11.01 -11.99
N TYR A 81 -1.12 10.91 -10.73
CA TYR A 81 -1.46 12.08 -9.93
C TYR A 81 -0.22 12.89 -9.51
N PHE A 82 0.89 12.25 -9.18
CA PHE A 82 2.10 12.95 -8.75
C PHE A 82 2.96 13.44 -9.90
N LYS A 83 2.91 12.80 -11.06
CA LYS A 83 3.71 13.15 -12.25
C LYS A 83 2.89 13.81 -13.35
N GLY A 84 1.58 13.92 -13.16
CA GLY A 84 0.66 14.55 -14.10
C GLY A 84 0.78 16.06 -14.14
N LYS A 85 0.27 16.66 -15.22
CA LYS A 85 0.16 18.12 -15.34
C LYS A 85 -0.91 18.65 -14.42
N LEU A 86 -0.57 19.70 -13.67
CA LEU A 86 -1.50 20.39 -12.80
C LEU A 86 -2.14 21.58 -13.50
N ILE A 87 -3.46 21.66 -13.44
CA ILE A 87 -4.23 22.81 -13.90
C ILE A 87 -5.02 23.31 -12.69
N ILE A 88 -4.68 24.47 -12.18
CA ILE A 88 -5.34 25.08 -11.02
C ILE A 88 -6.08 26.33 -11.48
N ASN A 89 -7.40 26.37 -11.30
CA ASN A 89 -8.27 27.49 -11.71
C ASN A 89 -8.10 27.85 -13.20
N GLY A 90 -7.90 26.86 -14.06
CA GLY A 90 -7.69 27.05 -15.51
C GLY A 90 -6.28 27.43 -15.93
N ALA A 91 -5.35 27.63 -15.00
CA ALA A 91 -3.95 27.92 -15.29
C ALA A 91 -3.07 26.67 -15.13
N ALA A 92 -2.23 26.40 -16.12
CA ALA A 92 -1.25 25.31 -16.01
C ALA A 92 -0.14 25.71 -15.03
N VAL A 93 0.16 24.82 -14.09
CA VAL A 93 1.33 24.93 -13.20
C VAL A 93 2.53 24.29 -13.88
N SER A 94 3.68 24.93 -13.80
CA SER A 94 4.90 24.46 -14.47
C SER A 94 5.50 23.21 -13.86
N GLU A 95 5.21 22.93 -12.60
CA GLU A 95 5.78 21.83 -11.82
C GLU A 95 4.70 20.78 -11.50
N THR A 96 5.09 19.51 -11.53
CA THR A 96 4.29 18.40 -11.04
C THR A 96 4.35 18.34 -9.51
N PHE A 97 3.42 17.63 -8.86
CA PHE A 97 3.50 17.42 -7.40
C PHE A 97 4.82 16.73 -6.98
N MET A 98 5.32 15.79 -7.77
CA MET A 98 6.59 15.14 -7.50
C MET A 98 7.75 16.14 -7.51
N GLU A 99 7.79 17.04 -8.49
CA GLU A 99 8.82 18.08 -8.57
C GLU A 99 8.75 19.07 -7.39
N VAL A 100 7.54 19.44 -6.97
CA VAL A 100 7.34 20.27 -5.77
C VAL A 100 7.88 19.59 -4.52
N VAL A 101 7.56 18.31 -4.30
CA VAL A 101 8.08 17.54 -3.16
C VAL A 101 9.60 17.39 -3.24
N MET A 102 10.16 17.07 -4.41
CA MET A 102 11.60 16.93 -4.60
C MET A 102 12.37 18.25 -4.47
N SER A 103 11.72 19.40 -4.67
CA SER A 103 12.35 20.71 -4.53
C SER A 103 12.85 20.97 -3.11
N THR A 104 12.22 20.39 -2.10
CA THR A 104 12.65 20.48 -0.70
C THR A 104 14.02 19.85 -0.48
N LEU A 105 14.30 18.72 -1.12
CA LEU A 105 15.61 18.08 -1.09
C LEU A 105 16.68 18.96 -1.75
N LYS A 106 16.34 19.60 -2.89
CA LYS A 106 17.26 20.53 -3.57
C LYS A 106 17.59 21.74 -2.71
N ALA A 107 16.60 22.23 -1.95
CA ALA A 107 16.79 23.38 -1.06
C ALA A 107 17.68 23.06 0.14
N ASN A 108 17.61 21.83 0.69
CA ASN A 108 18.43 21.42 1.83
C ASN A 108 18.78 19.91 1.78
N PRO A 109 19.82 19.52 1.05
CA PRO A 109 20.26 18.13 0.97
C PRO A 109 21.17 17.67 2.13
N ALA A 110 21.54 18.54 3.06
CA ALA A 110 22.66 18.35 3.97
C ALA A 110 22.61 17.05 4.81
N ASN A 111 21.41 16.61 5.22
CA ASN A 111 21.25 15.41 6.04
C ASN A 111 20.66 14.23 5.27
N SER A 112 20.40 14.37 3.99
CA SER A 112 19.82 13.29 3.19
C SER A 112 20.93 12.34 2.74
N VAL A 113 20.75 11.05 2.99
CA VAL A 113 21.65 9.98 2.55
C VAL A 113 20.99 9.19 1.40
N ILE A 114 19.74 8.83 1.56
CA ILE A 114 18.91 8.19 0.52
C ILE A 114 17.60 8.95 0.43
N ALA A 115 17.26 9.43 -0.77
CA ALA A 115 15.98 10.07 -1.04
C ALA A 115 15.55 9.85 -2.50
N PHE A 116 14.31 9.46 -2.71
CA PHE A 116 13.64 9.25 -4.00
C PHE A 116 14.30 8.23 -4.95
N CYS A 117 15.13 7.34 -4.44
CA CYS A 117 15.89 6.39 -5.27
C CYS A 117 16.01 4.98 -4.69
N ASP A 118 15.33 4.67 -3.59
CA ASP A 118 15.37 3.38 -2.92
C ASP A 118 14.01 3.06 -2.27
N ASN A 119 13.86 1.88 -1.68
CA ASN A 119 12.65 1.42 -1.00
C ASN A 119 12.27 2.30 0.21
N SER A 120 13.28 2.84 0.90
CA SER A 120 13.10 3.73 2.04
C SER A 120 13.99 4.97 1.92
N SER A 121 13.74 5.96 2.76
CA SER A 121 14.63 7.11 2.91
C SER A 121 15.62 6.90 4.04
N ALA A 122 16.79 7.54 3.93
CA ALA A 122 17.78 7.56 5.00
C ALA A 122 18.33 8.97 5.22
N ILE A 123 18.49 9.32 6.49
CA ILE A 123 19.15 10.55 6.91
C ILE A 123 20.46 10.25 7.63
N ARG A 124 21.35 11.22 7.65
CA ARG A 124 22.62 11.08 8.35
C ARG A 124 22.39 10.80 9.83
N GLY A 125 23.03 9.76 10.33
CA GLY A 125 23.04 9.41 11.74
C GLY A 125 24.33 9.82 12.43
N TYR A 126 24.79 8.98 13.34
CA TYR A 126 25.88 9.30 14.24
C TYR A 126 26.87 8.13 14.34
N ASP A 127 28.12 8.45 14.67
CA ASP A 127 29.09 7.45 15.09
C ASP A 127 28.68 6.87 16.44
N CYS A 128 28.58 5.55 16.51
CA CYS A 128 28.23 4.86 17.72
C CYS A 128 29.04 3.57 17.90
N TRP A 129 29.29 3.21 19.16
CA TRP A 129 29.92 1.95 19.50
C TRP A 129 28.86 0.83 19.54
N THR A 130 29.11 -0.23 18.80
CA THR A 130 28.23 -1.39 18.75
C THR A 130 29.02 -2.69 18.74
N ILE A 131 28.31 -3.82 18.86
CA ILE A 131 28.89 -5.16 18.76
C ILE A 131 28.39 -5.77 17.44
N ILE A 132 29.32 -6.02 16.55
CA ILE A 132 29.06 -6.62 15.24
C ILE A 132 30.06 -7.76 14.96
N PRO A 133 29.76 -8.67 14.01
CA PRO A 133 30.72 -9.68 13.59
C PRO A 133 32.06 -9.04 13.19
N GLU A 134 33.17 -9.61 13.65
CA GLU A 134 34.48 -9.13 13.28
C GLU A 134 34.74 -9.28 11.77
N TYR A 135 34.28 -10.39 11.22
CA TYR A 135 34.35 -10.73 9.79
C TYR A 135 32.95 -11.00 9.25
N PRO A 136 32.28 -10.01 8.64
CA PRO A 136 30.95 -10.21 8.07
C PRO A 136 30.96 -11.26 6.94
N GLY A 137 29.92 -12.08 6.86
CA GLY A 137 29.73 -13.07 5.80
C GLY A 137 30.39 -14.44 6.07
N VAL A 138 31.14 -14.59 7.15
CA VAL A 138 31.67 -15.87 7.62
C VAL A 138 31.44 -16.04 9.11
N PRO A 139 31.44 -17.26 9.67
CA PRO A 139 31.45 -17.47 11.12
C PRO A 139 32.60 -16.71 11.77
N SER A 140 32.31 -15.82 12.70
CA SER A 140 33.33 -15.01 13.36
C SER A 140 32.89 -14.61 14.78
N PRO A 141 33.83 -14.27 15.67
CA PRO A 141 33.49 -13.67 16.96
C PRO A 141 32.85 -12.29 16.75
N PHE A 142 32.10 -11.83 17.76
CA PHE A 142 31.65 -10.45 17.82
C PHE A 142 32.77 -9.55 18.36
N ALA A 143 32.89 -8.38 17.76
CA ALA A 143 33.86 -7.36 18.20
C ALA A 143 33.12 -6.02 18.42
N LYS A 144 33.61 -5.27 19.40
CA LYS A 144 33.18 -3.89 19.62
C LYS A 144 33.81 -3.00 18.56
N LYS A 145 33.00 -2.33 17.76
CA LYS A 145 33.44 -1.42 16.70
C LYS A 145 32.69 -0.10 16.78
N GLU A 146 33.35 0.95 16.38
CA GLU A 146 32.73 2.24 16.11
C GLU A 146 32.29 2.28 14.66
N VAL A 147 31.03 2.59 14.44
CA VAL A 147 30.40 2.63 13.11
C VAL A 147 29.46 3.84 13.01
N MET A 148 29.43 4.42 11.83
CA MET A 148 28.41 5.42 11.48
C MET A 148 27.12 4.66 11.11
N TYR A 149 26.06 4.82 11.89
CA TYR A 149 24.74 4.34 11.54
C TYR A 149 23.87 5.48 11.04
N HIS A 150 23.36 5.33 9.83
CA HIS A 150 22.32 6.20 9.28
C HIS A 150 20.94 5.72 9.73
N ILE A 151 20.01 6.66 9.86
CA ILE A 151 18.64 6.37 10.27
C ILE A 151 17.81 6.17 9.02
N ILE A 152 17.23 4.99 8.86
CA ILE A 152 16.24 4.67 7.84
C ILE A 152 14.86 5.04 8.38
N PHE A 153 14.05 5.62 7.52
CA PHE A 153 12.65 5.91 7.80
C PHE A 153 11.79 5.49 6.61
N THR A 154 10.71 4.77 6.89
CA THR A 154 9.73 4.36 5.90
C THR A 154 8.32 4.39 6.48
N ALA A 155 7.34 4.54 5.60
CA ALA A 155 5.93 4.47 5.93
C ALA A 155 5.14 3.89 4.76
N GLU A 156 4.19 3.05 5.08
CA GLU A 156 3.29 2.41 4.12
C GLU A 156 1.84 2.51 4.57
N THR A 157 0.93 2.44 3.61
CA THR A 157 -0.49 2.26 3.87
C THR A 157 -0.98 0.98 3.22
N HIS A 158 -1.77 0.20 3.98
CA HIS A 158 -2.32 -1.08 3.49
C HIS A 158 -3.83 -1.13 3.73
N ASN A 159 -4.54 -0.25 3.03
CA ASN A 159 -5.90 0.15 3.35
C ASN A 159 -6.95 -0.90 2.97
N HIS A 160 -7.08 -1.21 1.68
CA HIS A 160 -8.15 -2.05 1.17
C HIS A 160 -8.06 -3.50 1.69
N PRO A 161 -6.89 -4.16 1.65
CA PRO A 161 -6.77 -5.51 2.19
C PRO A 161 -7.07 -5.59 3.69
N THR A 162 -6.64 -4.59 4.47
CA THR A 162 -6.97 -4.50 5.91
C THR A 162 -8.46 -4.24 6.13
N GLY A 163 -9.11 -3.51 5.21
CA GLY A 163 -10.56 -3.29 5.26
C GLY A 163 -11.38 -4.54 4.98
N ILE A 164 -10.89 -5.48 4.17
CA ILE A 164 -11.59 -6.74 3.84
C ILE A 164 -11.25 -7.83 4.85
N ALA A 165 -9.98 -8.02 5.16
CA ALA A 165 -9.46 -9.07 6.03
C ALA A 165 -8.47 -8.43 7.03
N PRO A 166 -8.96 -7.89 8.15
CA PRO A 166 -8.19 -6.99 9.01
C PRO A 166 -6.86 -7.55 9.47
N ARG A 167 -6.85 -8.75 10.05
CA ARG A 167 -5.64 -9.36 10.60
C ARG A 167 -4.59 -9.65 9.53
N PRO A 168 -4.85 -10.47 8.48
CA PRO A 168 -3.84 -10.75 7.46
C PRO A 168 -3.50 -9.53 6.60
N GLY A 169 -4.44 -8.59 6.44
CA GLY A 169 -4.19 -7.33 5.76
C GLY A 169 -3.16 -6.47 6.50
N ALA A 170 -3.29 -6.33 7.81
CA ALA A 170 -2.35 -5.57 8.63
C ALA A 170 -1.01 -6.29 8.83
N GLU A 171 -1.00 -7.62 8.91
CA GLU A 171 0.23 -8.43 8.87
C GLU A 171 1.02 -8.12 7.59
N THR A 172 0.36 -8.16 6.44
CA THR A 172 0.98 -7.87 5.15
C THR A 172 1.49 -6.43 5.06
N GLY A 173 0.72 -5.46 5.57
CA GLY A 173 1.14 -4.05 5.61
C GLY A 173 2.41 -3.85 6.43
N THR A 174 2.45 -4.41 7.63
CA THR A 174 3.63 -4.37 8.51
C THR A 174 4.82 -5.09 7.86
N GLY A 175 4.60 -6.27 7.28
CA GLY A 175 5.64 -7.05 6.62
C GLY A 175 6.23 -6.35 5.41
N GLY A 176 5.40 -5.70 4.58
CA GLY A 176 5.84 -4.93 3.44
C GLY A 176 6.75 -3.75 3.85
N ARG A 177 6.37 -3.05 4.90
CA ARG A 177 7.17 -1.95 5.45
C ARG A 177 8.49 -2.43 6.07
N ILE A 178 8.50 -3.57 6.81
CA ILE A 178 9.73 -4.20 7.31
C ILE A 178 10.65 -4.58 6.14
N ARG A 179 10.10 -5.18 5.10
CA ARG A 179 10.85 -5.53 3.87
C ARG A 179 11.53 -4.30 3.27
N ASP A 180 10.87 -3.15 3.23
CA ASP A 180 11.43 -1.93 2.65
C ASP A 180 12.62 -1.40 3.47
N VAL A 181 12.58 -1.49 4.80
CA VAL A 181 13.76 -1.22 5.63
C VAL A 181 14.90 -2.19 5.30
N GLN A 182 14.60 -3.49 5.25
CA GLN A 182 15.60 -4.52 5.00
C GLN A 182 16.23 -4.45 3.60
N ALA A 183 15.47 -3.98 2.61
CA ALA A 183 15.94 -3.85 1.22
C ALA A 183 16.70 -2.55 0.94
N THR A 184 16.69 -1.58 1.86
CA THR A 184 17.30 -0.26 1.65
C THR A 184 18.82 -0.34 1.60
N GLY A 185 19.42 0.20 0.55
CA GLY A 185 20.87 0.22 0.34
C GLY A 185 21.46 -1.19 0.20
N ARG A 186 22.38 -1.53 1.10
CA ARG A 186 22.96 -2.88 1.20
C ARG A 186 22.25 -3.76 2.23
N GLY A 187 21.13 -3.29 2.74
CA GLY A 187 20.34 -3.90 3.80
C GLY A 187 20.34 -3.08 5.07
N GLY A 188 19.14 -2.86 5.61
CA GLY A 188 18.94 -2.15 6.88
C GLY A 188 18.51 -3.10 7.99
N LEU A 189 18.82 -2.74 9.22
CA LEU A 189 18.34 -3.39 10.43
C LEU A 189 17.06 -2.70 10.91
N VAL A 190 16.00 -3.45 11.09
CA VAL A 190 14.73 -2.95 11.64
C VAL A 190 14.90 -2.67 13.12
N ILE A 191 14.44 -1.52 13.61
CA ILE A 191 14.58 -1.12 15.01
C ILE A 191 13.23 -1.10 15.71
N ALA A 192 12.27 -0.36 15.16
CA ALA A 192 10.94 -0.23 15.74
C ALA A 192 9.91 0.20 14.71
N GLY A 193 8.67 -0.19 14.91
CA GLY A 193 7.54 0.18 14.10
C GLY A 193 6.42 0.85 14.86
N THR A 194 5.49 1.43 14.11
CA THR A 194 4.23 1.98 14.58
C THR A 194 3.12 1.54 13.66
N ALA A 195 1.90 1.43 14.17
CA ALA A 195 0.72 1.19 13.37
C ALA A 195 -0.40 2.15 13.77
N GLY A 196 -1.13 2.65 12.79
CA GLY A 196 -2.25 3.55 13.03
C GLY A 196 -3.43 3.20 12.15
N TYR A 197 -4.62 3.47 12.66
CA TYR A 197 -5.85 3.13 11.98
C TYR A 197 -6.79 4.33 11.95
N CYS A 198 -7.43 4.54 10.78
CA CYS A 198 -8.55 5.45 10.66
C CYS A 198 -9.74 4.65 10.10
N VAL A 199 -10.83 4.65 10.83
CA VAL A 199 -12.01 3.82 10.57
C VAL A 199 -13.29 4.66 10.66
N GLY A 200 -14.40 4.15 10.15
CA GLY A 200 -15.71 4.71 10.40
C GLY A 200 -16.12 4.59 11.88
N ASN A 201 -17.38 4.88 12.18
CA ASN A 201 -17.91 4.73 13.52
C ASN A 201 -17.76 3.30 14.04
N LEU A 202 -17.51 3.15 15.34
CA LEU A 202 -17.16 1.86 15.94
C LEU A 202 -18.38 1.04 16.31
N TYR A 203 -19.50 1.68 16.69
CA TYR A 203 -20.73 1.03 17.18
C TYR A 203 -20.44 0.00 18.28
N ILE A 204 -19.74 0.46 19.33
CA ILE A 204 -19.33 -0.42 20.43
C ILE A 204 -20.56 -0.93 21.19
N PRO A 205 -20.75 -2.25 21.33
CA PRO A 205 -21.91 -2.79 22.01
C PRO A 205 -22.06 -2.29 23.45
N GLY A 206 -23.20 -1.71 23.76
CA GLY A 206 -23.50 -1.16 25.10
C GLY A 206 -22.88 0.21 25.37
N TYR A 207 -22.31 0.87 24.35
CA TYR A 207 -21.78 2.22 24.43
C TYR A 207 -22.27 3.07 23.26
N ASP A 208 -23.51 3.53 23.37
CA ASP A 208 -24.17 4.29 22.33
C ASP A 208 -23.68 5.75 22.32
N LEU A 209 -23.26 6.21 21.17
CA LEU A 209 -22.82 7.59 20.97
C LEU A 209 -23.80 8.37 20.10
N PRO A 210 -24.13 9.63 20.45
CA PRO A 210 -25.21 10.36 19.79
C PRO A 210 -24.91 10.75 18.32
N TRP A 211 -23.70 10.60 17.87
CA TRP A 211 -23.28 10.86 16.49
C TRP A 211 -23.14 9.59 15.65
N GLU A 212 -23.28 8.41 16.23
CA GLU A 212 -23.23 7.13 15.52
C GLU A 212 -24.62 6.76 14.99
N ASP A 213 -24.82 6.96 13.70
CA ASP A 213 -26.06 6.63 13.01
C ASP A 213 -25.98 5.23 12.41
N THR A 214 -26.72 4.29 13.00
CA THR A 214 -26.74 2.88 12.58
C THR A 214 -27.50 2.62 11.28
N GLU A 215 -28.26 3.60 10.79
CA GLU A 215 -28.99 3.48 9.53
C GLU A 215 -28.13 3.84 8.30
N LEU A 216 -26.92 4.35 8.52
CA LEU A 216 -26.04 4.66 7.41
C LEU A 216 -25.59 3.39 6.66
N PRO A 217 -25.65 3.38 5.33
CA PRO A 217 -25.26 2.22 4.54
C PRO A 217 -23.76 1.93 4.71
N TYR A 218 -23.44 0.65 4.84
CA TYR A 218 -22.08 0.16 4.97
C TYR A 218 -21.76 -0.91 3.93
N PRO A 219 -20.59 -0.87 3.25
CA PRO A 219 -20.24 -1.86 2.25
C PRO A 219 -20.14 -3.28 2.83
N SER A 220 -20.86 -4.22 2.26
CA SER A 220 -20.93 -5.60 2.77
C SER A 220 -19.64 -6.40 2.64
N ASN A 221 -18.71 -5.93 1.80
CA ASN A 221 -17.41 -6.55 1.57
C ASN A 221 -16.29 -5.99 2.49
N LEU A 222 -16.61 -5.03 3.36
CA LEU A 222 -15.66 -4.48 4.32
C LEU A 222 -16.00 -4.95 5.73
N ALA A 223 -14.96 -5.31 6.48
CA ALA A 223 -15.10 -5.65 7.89
C ALA A 223 -15.60 -4.45 8.72
N PRO A 224 -16.43 -4.66 9.75
CA PRO A 224 -16.85 -3.60 10.66
C PRO A 224 -15.68 -2.83 11.27
N SER A 225 -15.87 -1.54 11.52
CA SER A 225 -14.81 -0.66 12.04
C SER A 225 -14.17 -1.17 13.33
N LEU A 226 -15.00 -1.64 14.28
CA LEU A 226 -14.51 -2.20 15.55
C LEU A 226 -13.68 -3.47 15.35
N GLU A 227 -14.08 -4.35 14.44
CA GLU A 227 -13.33 -5.55 14.09
C GLU A 227 -11.96 -5.18 13.49
N VAL A 228 -11.93 -4.17 12.60
CA VAL A 228 -10.67 -3.67 12.03
C VAL A 228 -9.73 -3.16 13.11
N GLU A 229 -10.21 -2.37 14.08
CA GLU A 229 -9.36 -1.85 15.17
C GLU A 229 -8.73 -2.98 16.00
N ILE A 230 -9.49 -4.02 16.29
CA ILE A 230 -9.03 -5.15 17.09
C ILE A 230 -8.10 -6.05 16.28
N GLU A 231 -8.59 -6.56 15.16
CA GLU A 231 -7.91 -7.61 14.41
C GLU A 231 -6.71 -7.09 13.59
N ALA A 232 -6.79 -5.87 13.06
CA ALA A 232 -5.63 -5.28 12.40
C ALA A 232 -4.50 -4.97 13.39
N SER A 233 -4.85 -4.50 14.60
CA SER A 233 -3.88 -4.28 15.67
C SER A 233 -3.19 -5.60 16.08
N ASN A 234 -3.97 -6.67 16.23
CA ASN A 234 -3.44 -8.01 16.51
C ASN A 234 -2.51 -8.49 15.39
N GLY A 235 -2.91 -8.32 14.13
CA GLY A 235 -2.12 -8.73 12.97
C GLY A 235 -0.80 -7.99 12.85
N ALA A 236 -0.80 -6.67 12.95
CA ALA A 236 0.40 -5.86 12.90
C ALA A 236 1.40 -6.22 14.02
N SER A 237 0.89 -6.42 15.25
CA SER A 237 1.69 -6.82 16.40
C SER A 237 2.26 -8.23 16.25
N ASP A 238 1.46 -9.18 15.76
CA ASP A 238 1.87 -10.57 15.55
C ASP A 238 3.01 -10.66 14.53
N TYR A 239 2.90 -9.94 13.42
CA TYR A 239 3.96 -9.90 12.41
C TYR A 239 5.24 -9.26 12.96
N GLY A 240 5.13 -8.13 13.65
CA GLY A 240 6.27 -7.48 14.28
C GLY A 240 7.00 -8.39 15.26
N ASN A 241 6.26 -9.11 16.09
CA ASN A 241 6.82 -10.08 17.04
C ASN A 241 7.58 -11.22 16.35
N LYS A 242 7.05 -11.75 15.25
CA LYS A 242 7.70 -12.84 14.49
C LYS A 242 9.02 -12.41 13.84
N PHE A 243 9.14 -11.14 13.46
CA PHE A 243 10.34 -10.60 12.81
C PHE A 243 11.24 -9.78 13.74
N GLY A 244 10.93 -9.75 15.02
CA GLY A 244 11.74 -9.08 16.05
C GLY A 244 11.68 -7.56 15.98
N GLU A 245 10.65 -6.99 15.35
CA GLU A 245 10.38 -5.56 15.36
C GLU A 245 9.29 -5.22 16.36
N PRO A 246 9.58 -4.51 17.45
CA PRO A 246 8.54 -4.07 18.36
C PRO A 246 7.69 -2.96 17.73
N LEU A 247 6.37 -3.12 17.79
CA LEU A 247 5.43 -2.03 17.54
C LEU A 247 5.28 -1.20 18.81
N ILE A 248 5.98 -0.07 18.88
CA ILE A 248 6.15 0.69 20.12
C ILE A 248 5.14 1.81 20.30
N LEU A 249 4.43 2.18 19.23
CA LEU A 249 3.53 3.31 19.22
C LEU A 249 2.43 3.07 18.18
N GLY A 250 1.30 3.69 18.38
CA GLY A 250 0.22 3.70 17.40
C GLY A 250 -0.80 4.79 17.69
N PHE A 251 -1.77 4.89 16.81
CA PHE A 251 -2.93 5.74 17.00
C PHE A 251 -4.15 5.12 16.36
N THR A 252 -5.31 5.50 16.84
CA THR A 252 -6.58 5.22 16.19
C THR A 252 -7.43 6.48 16.07
N ARG A 253 -8.23 6.56 15.01
CA ARG A 253 -9.22 7.61 14.77
C ARG A 253 -10.46 6.99 14.18
N SER A 254 -11.62 7.33 14.73
CA SER A 254 -12.90 7.00 14.14
C SER A 254 -13.62 8.27 13.69
N PHE A 255 -14.17 8.23 12.50
CA PHE A 255 -14.95 9.35 11.97
C PHE A 255 -15.87 8.88 10.86
N ASP A 256 -17.15 9.18 11.02
CA ASP A 256 -18.18 8.99 10.01
C ASP A 256 -19.34 9.94 10.35
N LEU A 257 -19.49 10.99 9.56
CA LEU A 257 -20.47 12.05 9.80
C LEU A 257 -21.34 12.25 8.56
N HIS A 258 -22.64 12.18 8.75
CA HIS A 258 -23.62 12.63 7.77
C HIS A 258 -23.99 14.10 8.05
N VAL A 259 -23.67 14.97 7.11
CA VAL A 259 -23.98 16.39 7.24
C VAL A 259 -25.44 16.62 6.81
N PRO A 260 -26.23 17.38 7.60
CA PRO A 260 -27.57 17.75 7.17
C PRO A 260 -27.57 18.45 5.80
N GLY A 261 -28.25 17.84 4.81
CA GLY A 261 -28.29 18.36 3.44
C GLY A 261 -27.57 17.51 2.40
N GLY A 262 -26.90 16.43 2.78
CA GLY A 262 -26.59 15.36 1.85
C GLY A 262 -25.22 14.71 1.83
N ASP A 263 -24.16 15.33 2.30
CA ASP A 263 -22.83 14.76 2.21
C ASP A 263 -22.48 13.90 3.44
N ARG A 264 -21.88 12.74 3.18
CA ARG A 264 -21.29 11.86 4.20
C ARG A 264 -19.78 11.92 4.11
N TRP A 265 -19.16 12.19 5.25
CA TRP A 265 -17.69 12.27 5.41
C TRP A 265 -17.22 11.24 6.42
N GLY A 266 -16.35 10.31 6.01
CA GLY A 266 -15.89 9.28 6.90
C GLY A 266 -14.81 8.39 6.30
N TRP A 267 -14.12 7.65 7.16
CA TRP A 267 -13.18 6.63 6.73
C TRP A 267 -13.88 5.27 6.52
N ILE A 268 -14.84 5.22 5.58
CA ILE A 268 -15.55 3.97 5.26
C ILE A 268 -14.58 2.95 4.66
N LYS A 269 -13.76 3.36 3.69
CA LYS A 269 -12.56 2.64 3.33
C LYS A 269 -11.51 2.93 4.39
N LYS A 270 -11.18 1.92 5.18
CA LYS A 270 -10.22 2.06 6.30
C LYS A 270 -8.86 2.51 5.82
N ILE A 271 -8.17 3.23 6.68
CA ILE A 271 -6.75 3.50 6.53
C ILE A 271 -6.00 2.65 7.55
N MET A 272 -5.09 1.82 7.09
CA MET A 272 -4.06 1.17 7.88
C MET A 272 -2.73 1.82 7.51
N PHE A 273 -2.16 2.55 8.45
CA PHE A 273 -0.84 3.15 8.33
C PHE A 273 0.16 2.32 9.13
N THR A 274 1.30 2.05 8.56
CA THR A 274 2.45 1.47 9.26
C THR A 274 3.69 2.29 8.96
N GLY A 275 4.37 2.74 10.00
CA GLY A 275 5.63 3.44 9.91
C GLY A 275 6.72 2.69 10.65
N GLY A 276 7.97 2.98 10.36
CA GLY A 276 9.06 2.37 11.08
C GLY A 276 10.39 3.02 10.83
N ILE A 277 11.29 2.72 11.73
CA ILE A 277 12.68 3.14 11.69
C ILE A 277 13.60 1.93 11.63
N GLY A 278 14.70 2.14 10.96
CA GLY A 278 15.81 1.21 10.89
C GLY A 278 17.13 1.95 10.92
N GLN A 279 18.18 1.17 10.82
CA GLN A 279 19.56 1.70 10.74
C GLN A 279 20.34 0.95 9.67
N MET A 280 21.27 1.64 9.02
CA MET A 280 22.16 1.06 8.01
C MET A 280 23.56 1.63 8.15
#